data_d23297763c000d555242adab6e63722b
#
_entry.id   d23297763c000d555242adab6e63722b
#
_cell.length_a   1.000
_cell.length_b   1.000
_cell.length_c   1.000
_cell.angle_alpha   90.00
_cell.angle_beta   90.00
_cell.angle_gamma   90.00
#
_symmetry.space_group_name_H-M   'P 1'
#
loop_
_entity.id
_entity.type
_entity.pdbx_description
1 polymer ?
#
loop_
_entity_poly.entity_id
_entity_poly.type
_entity_poly.pdbx_seq_one_letter_code
_entity_poly.pdbx_strand_id
1 'polypeptide(L)'
;YAKSIGLDIIVTDHHTVGGEPTNIPDCLVINPIVAREKYPFRFLAGVGVAYKLASAIISLTKLDDSAKNILRQRILDLVAIGTVADCVALLDENRYLVRAGLKQMNRQPRLGIAALSEISQIKGAISEWQIGWQLGPRLNVAGRLAHANTAYQLLITN
;
A
#
# COMPACT_ATOMS: atom_id res chain seq x y z
N TYR A 1 3.88 -25.43 -2.42
CA TYR A 1 4.54 -25.44 -3.75
C TYR A 1 5.86 -24.67 -3.73
N ALA A 2 5.89 -23.35 -3.39
CA ALA A 2 7.10 -22.54 -3.45
C ALA A 2 8.28 -23.15 -2.65
N LYS A 3 8.01 -23.63 -1.43
CA LYS A 3 9.00 -24.30 -0.59
C LYS A 3 9.52 -25.59 -1.25
N SER A 4 8.66 -26.33 -1.97
CA SER A 4 9.08 -27.57 -2.67
C SER A 4 9.98 -27.31 -3.88
N ILE A 5 10.05 -26.08 -4.37
CA ILE A 5 10.97 -25.65 -5.44
C ILE A 5 12.12 -24.78 -4.93
N GLY A 6 12.32 -24.72 -3.61
CA GLY A 6 13.44 -24.03 -2.98
C GLY A 6 13.32 -22.51 -2.89
N LEU A 7 12.10 -21.97 -2.96
CA LEU A 7 11.87 -20.53 -2.80
C LEU A 7 11.57 -20.17 -1.34
N ASP A 8 12.32 -19.21 -0.81
CA ASP A 8 11.99 -18.53 0.44
C ASP A 8 10.86 -17.51 0.21
N ILE A 9 9.87 -17.53 1.10
CA ILE A 9 8.68 -16.67 0.99
C ILE A 9 8.51 -15.86 2.25
N ILE A 10 8.17 -14.59 2.05
CA ILE A 10 7.61 -13.70 3.07
C ILE A 10 6.21 -13.31 2.62
N VAL A 11 5.20 -13.61 3.44
CA VAL A 11 3.82 -13.18 3.22
C VAL A 11 3.57 -11.91 4.02
N THR A 12 3.11 -10.86 3.34
CA THR A 12 2.60 -9.65 3.99
C THR A 12 1.07 -9.63 3.83
N ASP A 13 0.34 -9.62 4.94
CA ASP A 13 -1.11 -9.70 4.93
C ASP A 13 -1.71 -8.89 6.09
N HIS A 14 -3.01 -8.59 6.02
CA HIS A 14 -3.77 -7.91 7.06
C HIS A 14 -5.14 -8.55 7.32
N HIS A 15 -5.47 -9.63 6.61
CA HIS A 15 -6.72 -10.33 6.80
C HIS A 15 -6.73 -11.14 8.09
N THR A 16 -7.93 -11.34 8.64
CA THR A 16 -8.15 -12.22 9.78
C THR A 16 -7.85 -13.65 9.38
N VAL A 17 -6.96 -14.29 10.11
CA VAL A 17 -6.70 -15.72 9.92
C VAL A 17 -7.84 -16.48 10.60
N GLY A 18 -8.65 -17.19 9.81
CA GLY A 18 -9.81 -17.93 10.32
C GLY A 18 -9.42 -19.05 11.29
N GLY A 19 -10.00 -19.03 12.46
CA GLY A 19 -10.31 -20.08 13.43
C GLY A 19 -9.22 -20.97 14.02
N GLU A 20 -8.19 -21.35 13.29
CA GLU A 20 -7.20 -22.32 13.77
C GLU A 20 -5.75 -21.85 13.48
N PRO A 21 -4.81 -22.09 14.41
CA PRO A 21 -3.37 -21.81 14.19
C PRO A 21 -2.79 -22.52 12.95
N THR A 22 -3.46 -23.55 12.47
CA THR A 22 -3.07 -24.39 11.34
C THR A 22 -3.25 -23.71 9.97
N ASN A 23 -3.98 -22.59 9.89
CA ASN A 23 -4.23 -21.87 8.64
C ASN A 23 -3.12 -20.87 8.28
N ILE A 24 -2.10 -20.72 9.13
CA ILE A 24 -0.96 -19.86 8.82
C ILE A 24 0.01 -20.65 7.92
N PRO A 25 0.40 -20.10 6.75
CA PRO A 25 1.36 -20.75 5.87
C PRO A 25 2.68 -21.07 6.61
N ASP A 26 3.30 -22.20 6.25
CA ASP A 26 4.64 -22.59 6.77
C ASP A 26 5.74 -21.74 6.10
N CYS A 27 5.72 -20.44 6.37
CA CYS A 27 6.70 -19.45 5.91
C CYS A 27 6.71 -18.24 6.86
N LEU A 28 7.56 -17.25 6.58
CA LEU A 28 7.53 -16.00 7.33
C LEU A 28 6.27 -15.19 6.97
N VAL A 29 5.42 -14.96 7.97
CA VAL A 29 4.19 -14.16 7.82
C VAL A 29 4.30 -12.89 8.64
N ILE A 30 4.09 -11.75 7.99
CA ILE A 30 4.02 -10.42 8.60
C ILE A 30 2.55 -9.98 8.51
N ASN A 31 1.82 -10.13 9.62
CA ASN A 31 0.41 -9.77 9.69
C ASN A 31 0.09 -9.25 11.10
N PRO A 32 -0.27 -7.96 11.28
CA PRO A 32 -0.46 -7.35 12.60
C PRO A 32 -1.64 -7.93 13.40
N ILE A 33 -2.54 -8.68 12.76
CA ILE A 33 -3.71 -9.29 13.41
C ILE A 33 -3.38 -10.63 14.06
N VAL A 34 -2.35 -11.34 13.58
CA VAL A 34 -1.98 -12.64 14.13
C VAL A 34 -1.64 -12.52 15.62
N ALA A 35 -2.24 -13.38 16.44
CA ALA A 35 -2.18 -13.28 17.91
C ALA A 35 -0.76 -13.27 18.51
N ARG A 36 0.21 -13.90 17.84
CA ARG A 36 1.63 -13.91 18.25
C ARG A 36 2.36 -12.59 17.97
N GLU A 37 1.80 -11.74 17.10
CA GLU A 37 2.40 -10.47 16.73
C GLU A 37 2.14 -9.42 17.81
N LYS A 38 3.20 -8.68 18.17
CA LYS A 38 3.14 -7.62 19.18
C LYS A 38 3.02 -6.23 18.56
N TYR A 39 2.65 -6.13 17.28
CA TYR A 39 2.51 -4.85 16.62
C TYR A 39 1.36 -4.05 17.25
N PRO A 40 1.59 -2.79 17.68
CA PRO A 40 0.61 -2.06 18.49
C PRO A 40 -0.65 -1.69 17.74
N PHE A 41 -0.58 -1.50 16.42
CA PHE A 41 -1.72 -1.12 15.59
C PHE A 41 -2.14 -2.27 14.67
N ARG A 42 -3.22 -2.94 15.02
CA ARG A 42 -3.67 -4.18 14.36
C ARG A 42 -4.50 -3.96 13.09
N PHE A 43 -4.85 -2.72 12.76
CA PHE A 43 -5.79 -2.39 11.67
C PHE A 43 -5.10 -1.79 10.44
N LEU A 44 -3.80 -2.04 10.25
CA LEU A 44 -3.13 -1.63 9.04
C LEU A 44 -3.78 -2.26 7.81
N ALA A 45 -3.96 -1.47 6.73
CA ALA A 45 -4.24 -2.01 5.42
C ALA A 45 -3.08 -2.86 4.90
N GLY A 46 -3.33 -3.78 3.98
CA GLY A 46 -2.30 -4.62 3.38
C GLY A 46 -1.14 -3.81 2.76
N VAL A 47 -1.46 -2.69 2.10
CA VAL A 47 -0.45 -1.75 1.58
C VAL A 47 0.36 -1.09 2.70
N GLY A 48 -0.23 -0.87 3.87
CA GLY A 48 0.47 -0.36 5.05
C GLY A 48 1.50 -1.38 5.58
N VAL A 49 1.13 -2.66 5.62
CA VAL A 49 2.05 -3.75 5.98
C VAL A 49 3.20 -3.84 4.97
N ALA A 50 2.90 -3.77 3.67
CA ALA A 50 3.91 -3.75 2.60
C ALA A 50 4.85 -2.53 2.73
N TYR A 51 4.31 -1.36 3.09
CA TYR A 51 5.11 -0.17 3.35
C TYR A 51 6.07 -0.34 4.54
N LYS A 52 5.65 -1.03 5.60
CA LYS A 52 6.52 -1.33 6.74
C LYS A 52 7.69 -2.22 6.32
N LEU A 53 7.42 -3.27 5.54
CA LEU A 53 8.47 -4.13 5.00
C LEU A 53 9.41 -3.34 4.08
N ALA A 54 8.88 -2.55 3.15
CA ALA A 54 9.70 -1.70 2.27
C ALA A 54 10.56 -0.72 3.07
N SER A 55 10.00 -0.11 4.13
CA SER A 55 10.74 0.81 5.01
C SER A 55 11.86 0.12 5.78
N ALA A 56 11.65 -1.13 6.20
CA ALA A 56 12.69 -1.95 6.83
C ALA A 56 13.82 -2.27 5.83
N ILE A 57 13.47 -2.68 4.61
CA ILE A 57 14.45 -2.94 3.54
C ILE A 57 15.26 -1.67 3.22
N ILE A 58 14.60 -0.52 3.06
CA ILE A 58 15.26 0.76 2.85
C ILE A 58 16.24 1.07 3.99
N SER A 59 15.89 0.76 5.24
CA SER A 59 16.77 0.99 6.39
C SER A 59 18.07 0.19 6.30
N LEU A 60 18.05 -1.00 5.71
CA LEU A 60 19.20 -1.89 5.53
C LEU A 60 20.10 -1.49 4.35
N THR A 61 19.66 -0.58 3.49
CA THR A 61 20.49 -0.10 2.38
C THR A 61 21.66 0.76 2.88
N LYS A 62 22.71 0.88 2.04
CA LYS A 62 23.86 1.76 2.31
C LYS A 62 23.60 3.23 1.96
N LEU A 63 22.40 3.61 1.62
CA LEU A 63 22.02 5.00 1.33
C LEU A 63 22.11 5.84 2.61
N ASP A 64 22.37 7.14 2.43
CA ASP A 64 22.27 8.09 3.53
C ASP A 64 20.82 8.31 3.99
N ASP A 65 20.63 8.91 5.14
CA ASP A 65 19.30 9.07 5.75
C ASP A 65 18.38 9.97 4.93
N SER A 66 18.93 10.95 4.20
CA SER A 66 18.15 11.81 3.30
C SER A 66 17.57 11.01 2.14
N ALA A 67 18.40 10.22 1.47
CA ALA A 67 17.95 9.34 0.38
C ALA A 67 16.92 8.29 0.86
N LYS A 68 17.14 7.68 2.04
CA LYS A 68 16.20 6.77 2.66
C LYS A 68 14.83 7.43 2.91
N ASN A 69 14.85 8.66 3.43
CA ASN A 69 13.62 9.41 3.70
C ASN A 69 12.89 9.77 2.41
N ILE A 70 13.60 10.19 1.37
CA ILE A 70 13.03 10.47 0.05
C ILE A 70 12.33 9.23 -0.51
N LEU A 71 12.97 8.05 -0.46
CA LEU A 71 12.37 6.81 -0.93
C LEU A 71 11.09 6.47 -0.17
N ARG A 72 11.10 6.58 1.17
CA ARG A 72 9.90 6.34 1.99
C ARG A 72 8.77 7.30 1.63
N GLN A 73 9.09 8.58 1.44
CA GLN A 73 8.09 9.59 1.08
C GLN A 73 7.49 9.36 -0.30
N ARG A 74 8.32 8.95 -1.29
CA ARG A 74 7.88 8.74 -2.67
C ARG A 74 6.84 7.62 -2.84
N ILE A 75 6.75 6.68 -1.90
CA ILE A 75 5.79 5.57 -1.96
C ILE A 75 4.53 5.80 -1.11
N LEU A 76 4.48 6.89 -0.34
CA LEU A 76 3.33 7.18 0.53
C LEU A 76 2.04 7.49 -0.24
N ASP A 77 2.13 8.03 -1.44
CA ASP A 77 0.99 8.24 -2.33
C ASP A 77 0.28 6.93 -2.69
N LEU A 78 1.04 5.88 -2.98
CA LEU A 78 0.51 4.53 -3.22
C LEU A 78 -0.11 3.94 -1.95
N VAL A 79 0.53 4.19 -0.80
CA VAL A 79 0.01 3.75 0.50
C VAL A 79 -1.33 4.43 0.79
N ALA A 80 -1.46 5.73 0.51
CA ALA A 80 -2.73 6.44 0.69
C ALA A 80 -3.83 5.86 -0.21
N ILE A 81 -3.54 5.64 -1.50
CA ILE A 81 -4.50 5.06 -2.45
C ILE A 81 -4.97 3.69 -1.95
N GLY A 82 -4.03 2.79 -1.65
CA GLY A 82 -4.38 1.44 -1.24
C GLY A 82 -5.13 1.39 0.09
N THR A 83 -4.73 2.21 1.08
CA THR A 83 -5.39 2.26 2.39
C THR A 83 -6.84 2.75 2.28
N VAL A 84 -7.10 3.80 1.49
CA VAL A 84 -8.46 4.32 1.29
C VAL A 84 -9.29 3.35 0.46
N ALA A 85 -8.73 2.78 -0.61
CA ALA A 85 -9.43 1.84 -1.48
C ALA A 85 -9.79 0.52 -0.78
N ASP A 86 -9.04 0.13 0.24
CA ASP A 86 -9.28 -1.06 1.07
C ASP A 86 -10.40 -0.85 2.12
N CYS A 87 -10.89 0.39 2.26
CA CYS A 87 -11.97 0.75 3.19
C CYS A 87 -11.68 0.46 4.67
N VAL A 88 -10.43 0.36 5.07
CA VAL A 88 -10.06 0.23 6.48
C VAL A 88 -10.31 1.52 7.24
N ALA A 89 -10.48 1.43 8.57
CA ALA A 89 -10.66 2.59 9.42
C ALA A 89 -9.45 3.53 9.35
N LEU A 90 -9.70 4.81 9.02
CA LEU A 90 -8.66 5.84 8.94
C LEU A 90 -8.38 6.42 10.35
N LEU A 91 -7.92 5.54 11.24
CA LEU A 91 -7.51 5.86 12.60
C LEU A 91 -6.00 5.69 12.76
N ASP A 92 -5.44 6.28 13.78
CA ASP A 92 -4.05 6.15 14.22
C ASP A 92 -3.06 6.11 13.04
N GLU A 93 -2.38 5.00 12.82
CA GLU A 93 -1.34 4.86 11.83
C GLU A 93 -1.87 4.92 10.39
N ASN A 94 -3.03 4.33 10.10
CA ASN A 94 -3.66 4.45 8.78
C ASN A 94 -3.94 5.93 8.44
N ARG A 95 -4.47 6.69 9.41
CA ARG A 95 -4.72 8.12 9.24
C ARG A 95 -3.44 8.91 8.98
N TYR A 96 -2.38 8.60 9.74
CA TYR A 96 -1.08 9.23 9.52
C TYR A 96 -0.54 8.96 8.12
N LEU A 97 -0.52 7.70 7.70
CA LEU A 97 -0.02 7.29 6.39
C LEU A 97 -0.82 7.91 5.24
N VAL A 98 -2.15 7.92 5.35
CA VAL A 98 -3.03 8.54 4.35
C VAL A 98 -2.78 10.05 4.25
N ARG A 99 -2.70 10.76 5.37
CA ARG A 99 -2.40 12.21 5.37
C ARG A 99 -1.05 12.52 4.75
N ALA A 100 -0.03 11.73 5.08
CA ALA A 100 1.31 11.90 4.53
C ALA A 100 1.31 11.61 3.01
N GLY A 101 0.62 10.57 2.58
CA GLY A 101 0.49 10.21 1.16
C GLY A 101 -0.31 11.25 0.35
N LEU A 102 -1.41 11.78 0.90
CA LEU A 102 -2.15 12.87 0.27
C LEU A 102 -1.31 14.14 0.13
N LYS A 103 -0.52 14.47 1.15
CA LYS A 103 0.42 15.59 1.06
C LYS A 103 1.44 15.38 -0.06
N GLN A 104 2.00 14.19 -0.18
CA GLN A 104 2.93 13.84 -1.26
C GLN A 104 2.26 13.92 -2.63
N MET A 105 1.08 13.31 -2.77
CA MET A 105 0.29 13.27 -4.00
C MET A 105 -0.08 14.68 -4.51
N ASN A 106 -0.48 15.57 -3.60
CA ASN A 106 -0.86 16.94 -3.95
C ASN A 106 0.34 17.86 -4.21
N ARG A 107 1.52 17.55 -3.65
CA ARG A 107 2.73 18.34 -3.86
C ARG A 107 3.45 17.94 -5.15
N GLN A 108 3.56 16.65 -5.40
CA GLN A 108 4.33 16.08 -6.51
C GLN A 108 3.69 14.77 -6.95
N PRO A 109 2.56 14.84 -7.68
CA PRO A 109 1.87 13.63 -8.15
C PRO A 109 2.76 12.84 -9.12
N ARG A 110 2.63 11.53 -9.10
CA ARG A 110 3.15 10.67 -10.17
C ARG A 110 2.43 10.99 -11.48
N LEU A 111 3.11 10.83 -12.61
CA LEU A 111 2.51 11.10 -13.91
C LEU A 111 1.19 10.33 -14.10
N GLY A 112 1.16 9.05 -13.74
CA GLY A 112 -0.07 8.26 -13.85
C GLY A 112 -1.20 8.73 -12.95
N ILE A 113 -0.91 9.20 -11.72
CA ILE A 113 -1.92 9.76 -10.81
C ILE A 113 -2.42 11.10 -11.34
N ALA A 114 -1.54 11.95 -11.88
CA ALA A 114 -1.91 13.22 -12.48
C ALA A 114 -2.84 13.01 -13.68
N ALA A 115 -2.49 12.12 -14.61
CA ALA A 115 -3.30 11.78 -15.77
C ALA A 115 -4.67 11.19 -15.37
N LEU A 116 -4.68 10.29 -14.37
CA LEU A 116 -5.93 9.70 -13.87
C LEU A 116 -6.83 10.76 -13.21
N SER A 117 -6.24 11.72 -12.51
CA SER A 117 -6.96 12.85 -11.89
C SER A 117 -7.58 13.76 -12.93
N GLU A 118 -6.86 14.06 -14.02
CA GLU A 118 -7.36 14.84 -15.14
C GLU A 118 -8.55 14.17 -15.82
N ILE A 119 -8.43 12.89 -16.19
CA ILE A 119 -9.53 12.10 -16.79
C ILE A 119 -10.71 12.00 -15.82
N SER A 120 -10.46 11.96 -14.52
CA SER A 120 -11.48 11.93 -13.48
C SER A 120 -12.09 13.30 -13.20
N GLN A 121 -11.65 14.35 -13.91
CA GLN A 121 -12.11 15.73 -13.76
C GLN A 121 -11.98 16.26 -12.31
N ILE A 122 -10.95 15.82 -11.59
CA ILE A 122 -10.68 16.29 -10.24
C ILE A 122 -10.18 17.73 -10.31
N LYS A 123 -10.94 18.63 -9.68
CA LYS A 123 -10.58 20.04 -9.56
C LYS A 123 -10.04 20.29 -8.15
N GLY A 124 -8.84 20.84 -8.06
CA GLY A 124 -8.19 21.16 -6.77
C GLY A 124 -7.44 19.98 -6.15
N ALA A 125 -7.32 19.99 -4.82
CA ALA A 125 -6.55 18.99 -4.10
C ALA A 125 -7.28 17.63 -4.04
N ILE A 126 -6.51 16.56 -4.18
CA ILE A 126 -6.99 15.19 -3.98
C ILE A 126 -7.14 14.97 -2.47
N SER A 127 -8.30 14.46 -2.05
CA SER A 127 -8.61 14.03 -0.69
C SER A 127 -8.93 12.54 -0.65
N GLU A 128 -9.23 12.01 0.53
CA GLU A 128 -9.70 10.65 0.72
C GLU A 128 -10.96 10.36 -0.11
N TRP A 129 -11.82 11.36 -0.26
CA TRP A 129 -13.03 11.23 -1.06
C TRP A 129 -12.72 10.97 -2.55
N GLN A 130 -11.81 11.76 -3.16
CA GLN A 130 -11.41 11.52 -4.55
C GLN A 130 -10.73 10.17 -4.72
N ILE A 131 -9.91 9.75 -3.76
CA ILE A 131 -9.31 8.40 -3.81
C ILE A 131 -10.42 7.35 -3.78
N GLY A 132 -11.31 7.39 -2.81
CA GLY A 132 -12.33 6.36 -2.60
C GLY A 132 -13.36 6.28 -3.73
N TRP A 133 -13.78 7.43 -4.29
CA TRP A 133 -14.89 7.50 -5.23
C TRP A 133 -14.51 7.76 -6.68
N GLN A 134 -13.30 8.26 -6.94
CA GLN A 134 -12.89 8.60 -8.30
C GLN A 134 -11.67 7.81 -8.77
N LEU A 135 -10.57 7.78 -8.02
CA LEU A 135 -9.33 7.12 -8.44
C LEU A 135 -9.37 5.61 -8.20
N GLY A 136 -9.74 5.18 -6.99
CA GLY A 136 -9.77 3.77 -6.58
C GLY A 136 -10.65 2.90 -7.48
N PRO A 137 -11.92 3.28 -7.75
CA PRO A 137 -12.77 2.52 -8.65
C PRO A 137 -12.20 2.35 -10.05
N ARG A 138 -11.55 3.38 -10.61
CA ARG A 138 -10.92 3.31 -11.94
C ARG A 138 -9.74 2.37 -11.98
N LEU A 139 -8.88 2.40 -10.96
CA LEU A 139 -7.78 1.46 -10.82
C LEU A 139 -8.27 0.02 -10.67
N ASN A 140 -9.35 -0.18 -9.90
CA ASN A 140 -9.96 -1.48 -9.68
C ASN A 140 -10.57 -2.08 -10.96
N VAL A 141 -11.24 -1.23 -11.75
CA VAL A 141 -11.87 -1.62 -13.02
C VAL A 141 -10.81 -2.06 -14.03
N ALA A 142 -9.65 -1.40 -14.09
CA ALA A 142 -8.57 -1.77 -14.99
C ALA A 142 -8.13 -3.24 -14.77
N GLY A 143 -8.07 -3.70 -13.51
CA GLY A 143 -7.77 -5.09 -13.19
C GLY A 143 -8.88 -6.08 -13.53
N ARG A 144 -10.13 -5.63 -13.68
CA ARG A 144 -11.29 -6.48 -14.01
C ARG A 144 -11.57 -6.57 -15.50
N LEU A 145 -11.39 -5.47 -16.24
CA LEU A 145 -11.69 -5.40 -17.69
C LEU A 145 -10.51 -5.81 -18.57
N ALA A 146 -9.28 -5.72 -18.07
CA ALA A 146 -8.09 -6.09 -18.79
C ALA A 146 -7.17 -6.92 -17.87
N HIS A 147 -5.98 -6.46 -17.62
CA HIS A 147 -5.02 -7.10 -16.71
C HIS A 147 -4.56 -6.10 -15.63
N ALA A 148 -4.37 -6.58 -14.41
CA ALA A 148 -3.89 -5.73 -13.29
C ALA A 148 -2.60 -4.96 -13.63
N ASN A 149 -1.78 -5.47 -14.55
CA ASN A 149 -0.60 -4.79 -15.05
C ASN A 149 -0.90 -3.41 -15.65
N THR A 150 -2.09 -3.18 -16.20
CA THR A 150 -2.46 -1.86 -16.74
C THR A 150 -2.48 -0.81 -15.63
N ALA A 151 -3.14 -1.11 -14.51
CA ALA A 151 -3.16 -0.24 -13.34
C ALA A 151 -1.76 -0.11 -12.71
N TYR A 152 -1.02 -1.21 -12.64
CA TYR A 152 0.35 -1.22 -12.14
C TYR A 152 1.25 -0.30 -12.97
N GLN A 153 1.27 -0.44 -14.30
CA GLN A 153 2.08 0.39 -15.20
C GLN A 153 1.72 1.87 -15.06
N LEU A 154 0.43 2.20 -14.96
CA LEU A 154 -0.01 3.57 -14.72
C LEU A 154 0.60 4.14 -13.42
N LEU A 155 0.58 3.35 -12.34
CA LEU A 155 1.06 3.81 -11.03
C LEU A 155 2.59 3.92 -10.93
N ILE A 156 3.36 3.17 -11.74
CA ILE A 156 4.82 3.22 -11.74
C ILE A 156 5.43 4.13 -12.81
N THR A 157 4.61 4.66 -13.73
CA THR A 157 5.07 5.60 -14.78
C THR A 157 5.66 6.87 -14.15
N ASN A 158 6.90 7.21 -14.58
CA ASN A 158 7.67 8.36 -14.13
C ASN A 158 7.77 9.40 -15.25
#